data_3f0a10227fffc7a770151fb42d2e05c1
#
_entry.id   3f0a10227fffc7a770151fb42d2e05c1
#
_cell.length_a   1.000
_cell.length_b   1.000
_cell.length_c   1.000
_cell.angle_alpha   90.00
_cell.angle_beta   90.00
_cell.angle_gamma   90.00
#
_symmetry.space_group_name_H-M   'P 1'
#
loop_
_entity.id
_entity.type
_entity.pdbx_description
1 polymer ?
#
loop_
_entity_poly.entity_id
_entity_poly.type
_entity_poly.pdbx_seq_one_letter_code
_entity_poly.pdbx_strand_id
1 'polypeptide(L)'
;MATARATICNKKGLHARAAAKLVKTAASFDARIEVIRLPRAGEEQDPEAKAGATSILSLLMLAAERGVDIELHGEGAQAQEALDAIVALVGRKFDEEE
;
A
#
# COMPACT_ATOMS: atom_id res chain seq x y z
N MET A 1 14.34 -1.97 10.00
CA MET A 1 13.03 -1.94 9.35
C MET A 1 12.69 -0.51 8.94
N ALA A 2 12.22 -0.32 7.72
CA ALA A 2 11.80 0.98 7.22
C ALA A 2 10.27 1.09 7.31
N THR A 3 9.77 2.30 7.53
CA THR A 3 8.32 2.57 7.55
C THR A 3 8.02 3.84 6.74
N ALA A 4 6.81 3.89 6.20
CA ALA A 4 6.33 5.06 5.48
C ALA A 4 4.81 5.10 5.56
N ARG A 5 4.21 6.24 5.26
CA ARG A 5 2.77 6.40 5.19
C ARG A 5 2.38 7.04 3.87
N ALA A 6 1.19 6.70 3.40
CA ALA A 6 0.62 7.30 2.22
C ALA A 6 -0.90 7.34 2.36
N THR A 7 -1.54 8.23 1.63
CA THR A 7 -3.00 8.33 1.58
C THR A 7 -3.46 7.90 0.20
N ILE A 8 -4.41 6.97 0.16
CA ILE A 8 -5.01 6.55 -1.11
C ILE A 8 -5.79 7.73 -1.68
N CYS A 9 -5.41 8.19 -2.86
CA CYS A 9 -5.98 9.42 -3.43
C CYS A 9 -6.65 9.23 -4.79
N ASN A 10 -6.57 8.04 -5.38
CA ASN A 10 -7.26 7.75 -6.62
C ASN A 10 -8.73 7.41 -6.36
N LYS A 11 -9.59 7.73 -7.30
CA LYS A 11 -11.05 7.60 -7.13
C LYS A 11 -11.50 6.20 -6.76
N LYS A 12 -10.92 5.18 -7.39
CA LYS A 12 -11.32 3.79 -7.19
C LYS A 12 -10.66 3.11 -5.99
N GLY A 13 -9.71 3.78 -5.34
CA GLY A 13 -8.98 3.19 -4.24
C GLY A 13 -8.05 2.06 -4.68
N LEU A 14 -7.76 1.16 -3.75
CA LEU A 14 -6.87 0.02 -4.00
C LEU A 14 -7.65 -1.14 -4.63
N HIS A 15 -8.10 -0.94 -5.87
CA HIS A 15 -8.80 -1.96 -6.66
C HIS A 15 -7.80 -2.91 -7.33
N ALA A 16 -8.29 -3.89 -8.09
CA ALA A 16 -7.46 -4.96 -8.65
C ALA A 16 -6.26 -4.45 -9.47
N ARG A 17 -6.47 -3.47 -10.35
CA ARG A 17 -5.40 -2.94 -11.17
C ARG A 17 -4.36 -2.20 -10.33
N ALA A 18 -4.82 -1.40 -9.36
CA ALA A 18 -3.93 -0.67 -8.46
C ALA A 18 -3.13 -1.64 -7.59
N ALA A 19 -3.78 -2.67 -7.05
CA ALA A 19 -3.11 -3.70 -6.26
C ALA A 19 -2.06 -4.44 -7.10
N ALA A 20 -2.35 -4.74 -8.36
CA ALA A 20 -1.39 -5.39 -9.25
C ALA A 20 -0.16 -4.50 -9.48
N LYS A 21 -0.35 -3.20 -9.65
CA LYS A 21 0.78 -2.27 -9.81
C LYS A 21 1.62 -2.19 -8.54
N LEU A 22 0.99 -2.21 -7.38
CA LEU A 22 1.69 -2.20 -6.10
C LEU A 22 2.54 -3.46 -5.94
N VAL A 23 1.97 -4.63 -6.22
CA VAL A 23 2.69 -5.91 -6.17
C VAL A 23 3.88 -5.90 -7.11
N LYS A 24 3.69 -5.45 -8.33
CA LYS A 24 4.76 -5.37 -9.33
C LYS A 24 5.88 -4.44 -8.88
N THR A 25 5.52 -3.28 -8.33
CA THR A 25 6.51 -2.33 -7.82
C THR A 25 7.30 -2.92 -6.67
N ALA A 26 6.61 -3.54 -5.70
CA ALA A 26 7.28 -4.18 -4.56
C ALA A 26 8.21 -5.30 -5.01
N ALA A 27 7.81 -6.08 -6.00
CA ALA A 27 8.58 -7.22 -6.50
C ALA A 27 9.87 -6.81 -7.21
N SER A 28 10.00 -5.55 -7.63
CA SER A 28 11.20 -5.07 -8.32
C SER A 28 12.35 -4.72 -7.36
N PHE A 29 12.14 -4.86 -6.06
CA PHE A 29 13.15 -4.57 -5.05
C PHE A 29 13.42 -5.79 -4.17
N ASP A 30 14.63 -5.86 -3.63
CA ASP A 30 14.98 -6.87 -2.64
C ASP A 30 14.47 -6.41 -1.27
N ALA A 31 13.19 -6.63 -1.04
CA ALA A 31 12.52 -6.19 0.18
C ALA A 31 11.23 -6.97 0.40
N ARG A 32 10.86 -7.12 1.66
CA ARG A 32 9.56 -7.65 2.07
C ARG A 32 8.72 -6.47 2.54
N ILE A 33 7.57 -6.27 1.93
CA ILE A 33 6.70 -5.12 2.22
C ILE A 33 5.36 -5.60 2.76
N GLU A 34 4.92 -4.97 3.84
CA GLU A 34 3.59 -5.16 4.41
C GLU A 34 2.83 -3.85 4.35
N VAL A 35 1.56 -3.92 3.97
CA VAL A 35 0.65 -2.77 3.88
C VAL A 35 -0.38 -2.90 4.97
N ILE A 36 -0.55 -1.85 5.76
CA ILE A 36 -1.49 -1.82 6.89
C ILE A 36 -2.48 -0.69 6.63
N ARG A 37 -3.76 -1.01 6.65
CA ARG A 37 -4.80 0.01 6.56
C ARG A 37 -4.98 0.66 7.94
N LEU A 38 -4.81 1.95 8.01
CA LEU A 38 -4.99 2.70 9.25
C LEU A 38 -6.47 3.04 9.46
N PRO A 39 -6.91 3.17 10.72
CA PRO A 39 -8.31 3.50 11.00
C PRO A 39 -8.62 4.93 10.60
N ARG A 40 -9.87 5.16 10.20
CA ARG A 40 -10.41 6.50 10.02
C ARG A 40 -10.74 7.09 11.38
N ALA A 41 -10.98 8.41 11.41
CA ALA A 41 -11.37 9.08 12.67
C ALA A 41 -12.59 8.39 13.28
N GLY A 42 -12.49 8.03 14.55
CA GLY A 42 -13.55 7.34 15.28
C GLY A 42 -13.54 5.82 15.16
N GLU A 43 -12.70 5.25 14.31
CA GLU A 43 -12.55 3.80 14.18
C GLU A 43 -11.41 3.30 15.07
N GLU A 44 -11.50 2.04 15.46
CA GLU A 44 -10.40 1.37 16.15
C GLU A 44 -9.53 0.66 15.11
N GLN A 45 -8.24 0.49 15.42
CA GLN A 45 -7.34 -0.24 14.57
C GLN A 45 -7.71 -1.73 14.57
N ASP A 46 -8.00 -2.26 13.38
CA ASP A 46 -8.21 -3.69 13.18
C ASP A 46 -6.83 -4.36 13.09
N PRO A 47 -6.46 -5.25 14.00
CA PRO A 47 -5.16 -5.91 13.96
C PRO A 47 -4.97 -6.82 12.73
N GLU A 48 -6.05 -7.15 12.04
CA GLU A 48 -6.00 -7.95 10.82
C GLU A 48 -6.01 -7.13 9.53
N ALA A 49 -6.08 -5.80 9.63
CA ALA A 49 -6.09 -4.91 8.46
C ALA A 49 -4.69 -4.73 7.88
N LYS A 50 -4.05 -5.85 7.51
CA LYS A 50 -2.70 -5.86 6.95
C LYS A 50 -2.60 -6.90 5.84
N ALA A 51 -1.72 -6.63 4.88
CA ALA A 51 -1.51 -7.51 3.73
C ALA A 51 -0.05 -7.43 3.28
N GLY A 52 0.52 -8.59 2.93
CA GLY A 52 1.81 -8.61 2.26
C GLY A 52 1.68 -8.10 0.82
N ALA A 53 2.66 -7.35 0.36
CA ALA A 53 2.64 -6.78 -0.98
C ALA A 53 3.03 -7.79 -2.07
N THR A 54 2.80 -9.07 -1.81
CA THR A 54 3.00 -10.15 -2.79
C THR A 54 1.68 -10.75 -3.26
N SER A 55 0.56 -10.35 -2.64
CA SER A 55 -0.75 -10.93 -2.92
C SER A 55 -1.76 -9.85 -3.28
N ILE A 56 -2.19 -9.84 -4.53
CA ILE A 56 -3.24 -8.93 -5.00
C ILE A 56 -4.52 -9.15 -4.18
N LEU A 57 -4.90 -10.42 -3.95
CA LEU A 57 -6.12 -10.72 -3.20
C LEU A 57 -6.06 -10.17 -1.78
N SER A 58 -4.93 -10.35 -1.08
CA SER A 58 -4.79 -9.81 0.28
C SER A 58 -4.91 -8.29 0.31
N LEU A 59 -4.32 -7.62 -0.68
CA LEU A 59 -4.43 -6.16 -0.79
C LEU A 59 -5.87 -5.72 -1.05
N LEU A 60 -6.61 -6.46 -1.89
CA LEU A 60 -8.02 -6.17 -2.13
C LEU A 60 -8.85 -6.28 -0.86
N MET A 61 -8.52 -7.25 -0.01
CA MET A 61 -9.25 -7.48 1.24
C MET A 61 -9.05 -6.37 2.27
N LEU A 62 -8.06 -5.51 2.08
CA LEU A 62 -7.90 -4.33 2.94
C LEU A 62 -9.03 -3.32 2.74
N ALA A 63 -9.68 -3.33 1.59
CA ALA A 63 -10.73 -2.37 1.26
C ALA A 63 -10.30 -0.91 1.46
N ALA A 64 -9.07 -0.60 1.03
CA ALA A 64 -8.49 0.73 1.19
C ALA A 64 -9.04 1.67 0.11
N GLU A 65 -10.07 2.41 0.47
CA GLU A 65 -10.75 3.35 -0.40
C GLU A 65 -10.05 4.71 -0.45
N ARG A 66 -10.49 5.56 -1.36
CA ARG A 66 -10.01 6.94 -1.44
C ARG A 66 -10.12 7.63 -0.08
N GLY A 67 -9.05 8.28 0.33
CA GLY A 67 -8.99 8.98 1.60
C GLY A 67 -8.48 8.13 2.76
N VAL A 68 -8.35 6.83 2.56
CA VAL A 68 -7.81 5.93 3.60
C VAL A 68 -6.30 6.04 3.64
N ASP A 69 -5.74 6.16 4.85
CA ASP A 69 -4.31 6.15 5.06
C ASP A 69 -3.81 4.72 5.20
N ILE A 70 -2.66 4.47 4.63
CA ILE A 70 -1.96 3.19 4.79
C ILE A 70 -0.58 3.43 5.38
N GLU A 71 -0.11 2.47 6.14
CA GLU A 71 1.24 2.45 6.65
C GLU A 71 1.97 1.29 5.98
N LEU A 72 3.20 1.55 5.56
CA LEU A 72 4.03 0.57 4.87
C LEU A 72 5.19 0.20 5.77
N HIS A 73 5.42 -1.10 5.93
CA HIS A 73 6.58 -1.63 6.65
C HIS A 73 7.44 -2.42 5.67
N GLY A 74 8.74 -2.13 5.65
CA GLY A 74 9.66 -2.80 4.75
C GLY A 74 10.87 -3.35 5.45
N GLU A 75 11.28 -4.56 5.07
CA GLU A 75 12.50 -5.21 5.53
C GLU A 75 13.29 -5.71 4.33
N GLY A 76 14.60 -5.71 4.44
CA GLY A 76 15.50 -6.19 3.40
C GLY A 76 16.44 -5.11 2.91
N ALA A 77 17.33 -5.50 2.00
CA ALA A 77 18.42 -4.65 1.53
C ALA A 77 17.92 -3.38 0.83
N GLN A 78 16.76 -3.46 0.15
CA GLN A 78 16.20 -2.32 -0.59
C GLN A 78 14.87 -1.85 -0.01
N ALA A 79 14.66 -2.03 1.29
CA ALA A 79 13.40 -1.67 1.93
C ALA A 79 13.04 -0.20 1.72
N GLN A 80 13.98 0.72 1.93
CA GLN A 80 13.67 2.15 1.79
C GLN A 80 13.36 2.52 0.34
N GLU A 81 14.13 1.99 -0.61
CA GLU A 81 13.86 2.25 -2.04
C GLU A 81 12.49 1.73 -2.45
N ALA A 82 12.12 0.54 -1.96
CA ALA A 82 10.81 -0.04 -2.24
C ALA A 82 9.68 0.82 -1.68
N LEU A 83 9.82 1.30 -0.43
CA LEU A 83 8.81 2.16 0.17
C LEU A 83 8.68 3.48 -0.58
N ASP A 84 9.80 4.09 -0.96
CA ASP A 84 9.79 5.35 -1.72
C ASP A 84 9.06 5.17 -3.06
N ALA A 85 9.30 4.05 -3.75
CA ALA A 85 8.64 3.76 -5.01
C ALA A 85 7.13 3.55 -4.84
N ILE A 86 6.72 2.87 -3.76
CA ILE A 86 5.30 2.62 -3.50
C ILE A 86 4.60 3.93 -3.11
N VAL A 87 5.22 4.75 -2.26
CA VAL A 87 4.66 6.06 -1.89
C VAL A 87 4.47 6.92 -3.13
N ALA A 88 5.46 6.94 -4.03
CA ALA A 88 5.36 7.68 -5.28
C ALA A 88 4.22 7.16 -6.17
N LEU A 89 4.07 5.83 -6.25
CA LEU A 89 2.99 5.20 -7.02
C LEU A 89 1.62 5.61 -6.49
N VAL A 90 1.43 5.56 -5.18
CA VAL A 90 0.18 5.97 -4.52
C VAL A 90 -0.08 7.45 -4.79
N GLY A 91 0.95 8.29 -4.67
CA GLY A 91 0.84 9.74 -4.91
C GLY A 91 0.47 10.08 -6.35
N ARG A 92 0.85 9.22 -7.31
CA ARG A 92 0.46 9.37 -8.72
C ARG A 92 -0.91 8.75 -9.01
N LYS A 93 -1.67 8.37 -8.00
CA LYS A 93 -2.98 7.73 -8.15
C LYS A 93 -2.89 6.42 -8.95
N PHE A 94 -1.79 5.66 -8.77
CA PHE A 94 -1.52 4.43 -9.52
C PHE A 94 -1.55 4.67 -11.03
N ASP A 95 -1.13 5.86 -11.47
CA ASP A 95 -1.14 6.30 -12.88
C ASP A 95 -2.55 6.38 -13.47
N GLU A 96 -3.59 6.48 -12.64
CA GLU A 96 -4.97 6.72 -13.06
C GLU A 96 -5.23 8.21 -13.17
N GLU A 97 -6.20 8.58 -14.03
CA GLU A 97 -6.53 9.99 -14.20
C GLU A 97 -7.28 10.60 -13.01
N GLU A 98 -7.92 9.77 -12.22
CA GLU A 98 -8.74 10.23 -11.09
C GLU A 98 -8.39 9.55 -9.77
#